data_2df3d0e91b2e9674fb6cd8e9f88588fd
#
_entry.id   2df3d0e91b2e9674fb6cd8e9f88588fd
#
_cell.length_a   1.000
_cell.length_b   1.000
_cell.length_c   1.000
_cell.angle_alpha   90.00
_cell.angle_beta   90.00
_cell.angle_gamma   90.00
#
_symmetry.space_group_name_H-M   'P 1'
#
loop_
_entity.id
_entity.type
_entity.pdbx_description
1 polymer ?
#
loop_
_entity_poly.entity_id
_entity_poly.type
_entity_poly.pdbx_seq_one_letter_code
_entity_poly.pdbx_strand_id
1 'polypeptide(L)'
;VLTSADLSTARIAEDLVPAGSALEVDAAVGRTTRVPLDAGAPLLPGMLETVGATAIPEGSVLITVPVPAALAPHLSPGTGIELLSTDPSHFGGSGVPAQVLEVVTVDAATSALGGGGSGTAEALVTVERGRAGEVAHALGVGTLVVTVIG
;
A
#
# COMPACT_ATOMS: atom_id res chain seq x y z
N VAL A 1 2.86 17.00 8.90
CA VAL A 1 3.46 17.05 7.55
C VAL A 1 4.65 18.00 7.60
N LEU A 2 5.81 17.54 7.14
CA LEU A 2 7.05 18.34 7.12
C LEU A 2 7.03 19.35 5.97
N THR A 3 7.46 20.55 6.27
CA THR A 3 7.70 21.62 5.30
C THR A 3 9.20 21.91 5.18
N SER A 4 9.60 22.61 4.14
CA SER A 4 11.01 23.03 3.99
C SER A 4 11.50 23.93 5.14
N ALA A 5 10.59 24.63 5.84
CA ALA A 5 10.92 25.46 6.99
C ALA A 5 11.21 24.66 8.26
N ASP A 6 10.71 23.42 8.33
CA ASP A 6 10.91 22.51 9.46
C ASP A 6 12.23 21.74 9.36
N LEU A 7 12.92 21.83 8.23
CA LEU A 7 14.10 21.03 7.90
C LEU A 7 15.33 21.91 7.74
N SER A 8 16.46 21.42 8.24
CA SER A 8 17.77 22.04 8.01
C SER A 8 18.83 20.95 7.79
N THR A 9 19.82 21.26 6.98
CA THR A 9 20.96 20.35 6.78
C THR A 9 22.04 20.65 7.79
N ALA A 10 22.61 19.62 8.42
CA ALA A 10 23.76 19.71 9.29
C ALA A 10 24.94 18.92 8.71
N ARG A 11 26.16 19.43 8.87
CA ARG A 11 27.37 18.68 8.56
C ARG A 11 27.73 17.81 9.75
N ILE A 12 27.74 16.51 9.54
CA ILE A 12 28.08 15.50 10.56
C ILE A 12 29.30 14.73 10.04
N ALA A 13 30.19 14.32 10.92
CA ALA A 13 31.32 13.47 10.56
C ALA A 13 30.80 12.12 10.02
N GLU A 14 31.42 11.60 8.96
CA GLU A 14 30.92 10.44 8.22
C GLU A 14 30.74 9.19 9.08
N ASP A 15 31.62 9.01 10.04
CA ASP A 15 31.61 7.92 11.03
C ASP A 15 30.46 8.03 12.07
N LEU A 16 29.85 9.20 12.19
CA LEU A 16 28.69 9.45 13.07
C LEU A 16 27.35 9.43 12.33
N VAL A 17 27.37 9.28 11.01
CA VAL A 17 26.14 9.22 10.21
C VAL A 17 25.57 7.79 10.31
N PRO A 18 24.36 7.60 10.87
CA PRO A 18 23.75 6.27 10.90
C PRO A 18 23.55 5.71 9.49
N ALA A 19 23.80 4.43 9.29
CA ALA A 19 23.60 3.79 8.00
C ALA A 19 22.17 4.00 7.49
N GLY A 20 22.02 4.47 6.27
CA GLY A 20 20.73 4.74 5.65
C GLY A 20 20.12 6.11 5.96
N SER A 21 20.84 7.02 6.65
CA SER A 21 20.33 8.35 7.01
C SER A 21 20.51 9.44 5.92
N ALA A 22 21.01 9.10 4.74
CA ALA A 22 21.12 10.03 3.63
C ALA A 22 19.75 10.33 3.02
N LEU A 23 19.02 11.22 3.67
CA LEU A 23 17.78 11.83 3.15
C LEU A 23 18.11 13.21 2.61
N GLU A 24 17.81 13.42 1.35
CA GLU A 24 17.76 14.77 0.80
C GLU A 24 16.53 15.49 1.37
N VAL A 25 16.64 16.80 1.59
CA VAL A 25 15.55 17.62 2.15
C VAL A 25 14.29 17.46 1.31
N ASP A 26 14.41 17.48 -0.01
CA ASP A 26 13.29 17.36 -0.94
C ASP A 26 12.56 16.01 -0.83
N ALA A 27 13.28 14.95 -0.44
CA ALA A 27 12.68 13.63 -0.21
C ALA A 27 11.87 13.55 1.10
N ALA A 28 12.06 14.50 2.02
CA ALA A 28 11.36 14.55 3.30
C ALA A 28 10.21 15.57 3.32
N VAL A 29 10.26 16.59 2.45
CA VAL A 29 9.19 17.60 2.34
C VAL A 29 7.89 16.94 1.89
N GLY A 30 6.78 17.30 2.54
CA GLY A 30 5.45 16.74 2.28
C GLY A 30 5.16 15.41 3.00
N ARG A 31 6.15 14.82 3.67
CA ARG A 31 5.95 13.58 4.43
C ARG A 31 5.52 13.86 5.87
N THR A 32 4.87 12.90 6.48
CA THR A 32 4.48 12.92 7.89
C THR A 32 5.47 12.12 8.72
N THR A 33 5.75 12.55 9.94
CA THR A 33 6.56 11.79 10.90
C THR A 33 5.68 10.81 11.69
N ARG A 34 6.18 9.60 11.91
CA ARG A 34 5.50 8.58 12.73
C ARG A 34 5.51 8.90 14.22
N VAL A 35 6.48 9.69 14.63
CA VAL A 35 6.67 10.09 16.04
C VAL A 35 6.91 11.59 16.07
N PRO A 36 6.52 12.27 17.16
CA PRO A 36 6.93 13.65 17.41
C PRO A 36 8.46 13.76 17.40
N LEU A 37 9.00 14.77 16.74
CA LEU A 37 10.43 15.04 16.69
C LEU A 37 10.72 16.37 17.37
N ASP A 38 11.74 16.39 18.21
CA ASP A 38 12.23 17.60 18.84
C ASP A 38 13.07 18.42 17.84
N ALA A 39 13.13 19.74 18.05
CA ALA A 39 13.97 20.61 17.26
C ALA A 39 15.44 20.20 17.38
N GLY A 40 16.11 20.02 16.24
CA GLY A 40 17.51 19.56 16.18
C GLY A 40 17.69 18.04 16.20
N ALA A 41 16.62 17.28 16.30
CA ALA A 41 16.69 15.81 16.16
C ALA A 41 17.07 15.42 14.72
N PRO A 42 17.96 14.43 14.52
CA PRO A 42 18.26 13.92 13.18
C PRO A 42 17.04 13.21 12.61
N LEU A 43 16.69 13.54 11.36
CA LEU A 43 15.60 12.89 10.66
C LEU A 43 16.13 11.62 9.96
N LEU A 44 15.61 10.48 10.36
CA LEU A 44 15.94 9.20 9.75
C LEU A 44 14.77 8.72 8.84
N PRO A 45 15.07 8.00 7.74
CA PRO A 45 14.03 7.49 6.84
C PRO A 45 12.94 6.68 7.54
N GLY A 46 13.30 5.87 8.53
CA GLY A 46 12.36 5.07 9.33
C GLY A 46 11.44 5.87 10.24
N MET A 47 11.73 7.15 10.48
CA MET A 47 10.88 8.05 11.26
C MET A 47 9.79 8.70 10.43
N LEU A 48 9.89 8.59 9.10
CA LEU A 48 8.88 9.08 8.18
C LEU A 48 7.85 8.00 7.91
N GLU A 49 6.61 8.41 7.73
CA GLU A 49 5.60 7.52 7.19
C GLU A 49 6.04 7.06 5.81
N THR A 50 5.83 5.78 5.51
CA THR A 50 6.11 5.24 4.20
C THR A 50 5.28 6.03 3.17
N VAL A 51 5.91 6.50 2.10
CA VAL A 51 5.17 7.09 0.97
C VAL A 51 4.24 5.99 0.48
N GLY A 52 2.94 6.18 0.68
CA GLY A 52 1.94 5.15 0.35
C GLY A 52 1.15 4.62 1.56
N ALA A 53 1.51 4.97 2.82
CA ALA A 53 0.55 4.88 3.92
C ALA A 53 -0.51 5.97 3.72
N THR A 54 -1.24 5.87 2.61
CA THR A 54 -2.39 6.73 2.36
C THR A 54 -3.36 6.47 3.49
N ALA A 55 -3.68 7.49 4.26
CA ALA A 55 -4.70 7.38 5.31
C ALA A 55 -5.94 6.75 4.69
N ILE A 56 -6.49 5.74 5.35
CA ILE A 56 -7.74 5.12 4.88
C ILE A 56 -8.79 6.22 4.79
N PRO A 57 -9.36 6.50 3.60
CA PRO A 57 -10.36 7.55 3.45
C PRO A 57 -11.52 7.34 4.41
N GLU A 58 -12.09 8.43 4.91
CA GLU A 58 -13.27 8.36 5.76
C GLU A 58 -14.40 7.62 5.04
N GLY A 59 -15.07 6.71 5.72
CA GLY A 59 -16.10 5.87 5.12
C GLY A 59 -15.59 4.65 4.35
N SER A 60 -14.27 4.48 4.25
CA SER A 60 -13.65 3.31 3.63
C SER A 60 -13.16 2.29 4.66
N VAL A 61 -12.87 1.09 4.21
CA VAL A 61 -12.21 0.02 4.95
C VAL A 61 -11.06 -0.54 4.14
N LEU A 62 -10.09 -1.09 4.81
CA LEU A 62 -8.93 -1.75 4.20
C LEU A 62 -9.22 -3.25 4.06
N ILE A 63 -9.00 -3.78 2.87
CA ILE A 63 -9.15 -5.20 2.56
C ILE A 63 -7.89 -5.68 1.83
N THR A 64 -7.44 -6.89 2.13
CA THR A 64 -6.40 -7.58 1.38
C THR A 64 -7.05 -8.41 0.28
N VAL A 65 -6.61 -8.22 -0.96
CA VAL A 65 -7.09 -8.97 -2.11
C VAL A 65 -5.94 -9.69 -2.82
N PRO A 66 -6.10 -10.97 -3.19
CA PRO A 66 -5.10 -11.66 -3.98
C PRO A 66 -5.11 -11.11 -5.42
N VAL A 67 -3.94 -10.85 -5.95
CA VAL A 67 -3.77 -10.38 -7.33
C VAL A 67 -2.83 -11.31 -8.08
N PRO A 68 -3.08 -11.58 -9.37
CA PRO A 68 -2.14 -12.31 -10.20
C PRO A 68 -0.77 -11.60 -10.21
N ALA A 69 0.33 -12.37 -10.09
CA ALA A 69 1.68 -11.81 -10.11
C ALA A 69 1.96 -10.97 -11.37
N ALA A 70 1.31 -11.28 -12.48
CA ALA A 70 1.40 -10.52 -13.72
C ALA A 70 0.81 -9.09 -13.62
N LEU A 71 -0.14 -8.86 -12.70
CA LEU A 71 -0.72 -7.54 -12.48
C LEU A 71 0.09 -6.71 -11.48
N ALA A 72 0.83 -7.34 -10.59
CA ALA A 72 1.58 -6.65 -9.53
C ALA A 72 2.46 -5.49 -10.03
N PRO A 73 3.20 -5.59 -11.16
CA PRO A 73 3.99 -4.48 -11.70
C PRO A 73 3.17 -3.26 -12.15
N HIS A 74 1.88 -3.45 -12.41
CA HIS A 74 0.96 -2.39 -12.85
C HIS A 74 0.20 -1.74 -11.69
N LEU A 75 0.39 -2.24 -10.48
CA LEU A 75 -0.25 -1.75 -9.27
C LEU A 75 0.74 -0.90 -8.48
N SER A 76 0.38 0.33 -8.23
CA SER A 76 1.12 1.26 -7.38
C SER A 76 0.18 1.88 -6.36
N PRO A 77 0.67 2.39 -5.23
CA PRO A 77 -0.17 3.17 -4.33
C PRO A 77 -0.88 4.29 -5.08
N GLY A 78 -2.20 4.38 -4.90
CA GLY A 78 -3.05 5.33 -5.62
C GLY A 78 -3.66 4.80 -6.91
N THR A 79 -3.24 3.63 -7.42
CA THR A 79 -3.86 3.03 -8.61
C THR A 79 -5.33 2.70 -8.35
N GLY A 80 -6.21 3.17 -9.23
CA GLY A 80 -7.62 2.78 -9.25
C GLY A 80 -7.78 1.37 -9.79
N ILE A 81 -8.54 0.55 -9.08
CA ILE A 81 -8.89 -0.80 -9.53
C ILE A 81 -10.40 -1.00 -9.41
N GLU A 82 -10.90 -1.97 -10.11
CA GLU A 82 -12.27 -2.44 -9.98
C GLU A 82 -12.26 -3.91 -9.57
N LEU A 83 -13.02 -4.21 -8.52
CA LEU A 83 -13.21 -5.56 -8.01
C LEU A 83 -14.48 -6.13 -8.66
N LEU A 84 -14.32 -7.16 -9.45
CA LEU A 84 -15.41 -7.84 -10.15
C LEU A 84 -15.66 -9.20 -9.49
N SER A 85 -16.89 -9.70 -9.57
CA SER A 85 -17.19 -11.08 -9.23
C SER A 85 -17.50 -11.88 -10.49
N THR A 86 -16.97 -13.10 -10.56
CA THR A 86 -17.34 -14.06 -11.60
C THR A 86 -18.76 -14.62 -11.40
N ASP A 87 -19.32 -14.45 -10.21
CA ASP A 87 -20.71 -14.77 -9.92
C ASP A 87 -21.60 -13.54 -10.16
N PRO A 88 -22.51 -13.55 -11.15
CA PRO A 88 -23.33 -12.39 -11.46
C PRO A 88 -24.34 -12.02 -10.37
N SER A 89 -24.56 -12.88 -9.38
CA SER A 89 -25.40 -12.56 -8.23
C SER A 89 -24.71 -11.63 -7.22
N HIS A 90 -23.38 -11.55 -7.28
CA HIS A 90 -22.60 -10.64 -6.46
C HIS A 90 -22.48 -9.25 -7.11
N PHE A 91 -22.32 -8.23 -6.30
CA PHE A 91 -22.12 -6.83 -6.69
C PHE A 91 -23.26 -6.25 -7.57
N GLY A 92 -24.40 -6.94 -7.70
CA GLY A 92 -25.49 -6.48 -8.55
C GLY A 92 -25.14 -6.37 -10.03
N GLY A 93 -24.10 -7.11 -10.48
CA GLY A 93 -23.61 -7.11 -11.86
C GLY A 93 -22.69 -5.93 -12.21
N SER A 94 -22.34 -5.08 -11.26
CA SER A 94 -21.38 -3.97 -11.43
C SER A 94 -20.16 -4.18 -10.54
N GLY A 95 -19.01 -3.69 -11.01
CA GLY A 95 -17.78 -3.75 -10.21
C GLY A 95 -17.82 -2.86 -8.98
N VAL A 96 -16.96 -3.15 -8.03
CA VAL A 96 -16.74 -2.34 -6.83
C VAL A 96 -15.44 -1.56 -7.02
N PRO A 97 -15.50 -0.22 -7.10
CA PRO A 97 -14.30 0.59 -7.21
C PRO A 97 -13.48 0.48 -5.93
N ALA A 98 -12.17 0.38 -6.09
CA ALA A 98 -11.21 0.30 -5.01
C ALA A 98 -9.94 1.05 -5.37
N GLN A 99 -9.15 1.44 -4.37
CA GLN A 99 -7.86 2.08 -4.56
C GLN A 99 -6.77 1.27 -3.88
N VAL A 100 -5.69 1.03 -4.59
CA VAL A 100 -4.52 0.34 -4.07
C VAL A 100 -3.78 1.26 -3.09
N LEU A 101 -3.50 0.76 -1.89
CA LEU A 101 -2.63 1.43 -0.92
C LEU A 101 -1.22 0.85 -0.93
N GLU A 102 -1.12 -0.46 -1.04
CA GLU A 102 0.16 -1.17 -0.99
C GLU A 102 0.05 -2.49 -1.75
N VAL A 103 1.14 -2.93 -2.36
CA VAL A 103 1.24 -4.26 -2.95
C VAL A 103 2.31 -5.03 -2.20
N VAL A 104 1.93 -6.14 -1.62
CA VAL A 104 2.83 -7.06 -0.92
C VAL A 104 3.08 -8.25 -1.84
N THR A 105 4.30 -8.39 -2.33
CA THR A 105 4.68 -9.60 -3.06
C THR A 105 4.95 -10.70 -2.06
N VAL A 106 4.13 -11.74 -2.08
CA VAL A 106 4.40 -12.95 -1.29
C VAL A 106 5.38 -13.80 -2.08
N ASP A 107 6.63 -13.83 -1.64
CA ASP A 107 7.63 -14.72 -2.22
C ASP A 107 7.14 -16.17 -2.10
N ALA A 108 7.09 -16.87 -3.24
CA ALA A 108 6.69 -18.27 -3.34
C ALA A 108 7.59 -19.25 -2.54
N ALA A 109 8.60 -18.74 -1.85
CA ALA A 109 9.56 -19.53 -1.05
C ALA A 109 8.95 -20.14 0.23
N THR A 110 7.74 -19.76 0.64
CA THR A 110 7.08 -20.32 1.82
C THR A 110 6.06 -21.43 1.51
N SER A 111 5.80 -21.73 0.24
CA SER A 111 4.96 -22.86 -0.16
C SER A 111 5.78 -24.14 -0.29
N ALA A 112 6.32 -24.65 0.82
CA ALA A 112 7.11 -25.89 0.89
C ALA A 112 6.28 -27.16 0.69
N LEU A 113 5.10 -27.10 0.13
CA LEU A 113 4.27 -28.27 -0.23
C LEU A 113 3.78 -28.14 -1.67
N GLY A 114 4.61 -28.62 -2.57
CA GLY A 114 4.36 -29.13 -3.91
C GLY A 114 3.07 -28.71 -4.63
N GLY A 115 3.10 -27.60 -5.31
CA GLY A 115 2.11 -27.25 -6.31
C GLY A 115 2.66 -26.06 -7.10
N GLY A 116 2.87 -26.23 -8.42
CA GLY A 116 3.30 -25.18 -9.33
C GLY A 116 2.29 -24.04 -9.37
N GLY A 117 2.33 -23.18 -8.36
CA GLY A 117 1.46 -22.02 -8.25
C GLY A 117 2.08 -20.87 -9.03
N SER A 118 1.35 -20.33 -9.99
CA SER A 118 1.56 -18.96 -10.45
C SER A 118 1.67 -18.07 -9.22
N GLY A 119 2.80 -17.39 -9.03
CA GLY A 119 3.01 -16.53 -7.87
C GLY A 119 1.82 -15.58 -7.70
N THR A 120 1.25 -15.54 -6.52
CA THR A 120 0.20 -14.60 -6.15
C THR A 120 0.85 -13.47 -5.37
N ALA A 121 0.50 -12.24 -5.70
CA ALA A 121 0.78 -11.08 -4.88
C ALA A 121 -0.49 -10.75 -4.08
N GLU A 122 -0.35 -10.01 -2.99
CA GLU A 122 -1.47 -9.47 -2.25
C GLU A 122 -1.44 -7.94 -2.35
N ALA A 123 -2.60 -7.35 -2.62
CA ALA A 123 -2.75 -5.91 -2.61
C ALA A 123 -3.64 -5.50 -1.42
N LEU A 124 -3.18 -4.50 -0.67
CA LEU A 124 -3.98 -3.79 0.31
C LEU A 124 -4.76 -2.70 -0.43
N VAL A 125 -6.07 -2.79 -0.38
CA VAL A 125 -6.95 -1.86 -1.10
C VAL A 125 -7.98 -1.24 -0.17
N THR A 126 -8.38 0.00 -0.46
CA THR A 126 -9.52 0.64 0.21
C THR A 126 -10.77 0.45 -0.62
N VAL A 127 -11.84 0.10 0.07
CA VAL A 127 -13.17 -0.10 -0.47
C VAL A 127 -14.17 0.68 0.39
N GLU A 128 -15.23 1.19 -0.21
CA GLU A 128 -16.32 1.82 0.54
C GLU A 128 -16.90 0.84 1.58
N ARG A 129 -17.08 1.31 2.81
CA ARG A 129 -17.54 0.46 3.94
C ARG A 129 -18.86 -0.25 3.63
N GLY A 130 -19.78 0.40 2.90
CA GLY A 130 -21.06 -0.17 2.51
C GLY A 130 -20.93 -1.39 1.60
N ARG A 131 -19.83 -1.50 0.83
CA ARG A 131 -19.57 -2.58 -0.12
C ARG A 131 -18.62 -3.66 0.41
N ALA A 132 -18.01 -3.41 1.57
CA ALA A 132 -16.98 -4.30 2.15
C ALA A 132 -17.47 -5.73 2.40
N GLY A 133 -18.71 -5.88 2.85
CA GLY A 133 -19.32 -7.20 3.10
C GLY A 133 -19.46 -8.03 1.82
N GLU A 134 -19.85 -7.40 0.72
CA GLU A 134 -19.97 -8.05 -0.59
C GLU A 134 -18.60 -8.51 -1.11
N VAL A 135 -17.59 -7.63 -0.98
CA VAL A 135 -16.21 -7.94 -1.38
C VAL A 135 -15.65 -9.09 -0.53
N ALA A 136 -15.82 -9.05 0.79
CA ALA A 136 -15.36 -10.10 1.67
C ALA A 136 -16.04 -11.46 1.37
N HIS A 137 -17.32 -11.44 1.02
CA HIS A 137 -18.04 -12.64 0.62
C HIS A 137 -17.50 -13.21 -0.70
N ALA A 138 -17.36 -12.38 -1.74
CA ALA A 138 -16.81 -12.80 -3.03
C ALA A 138 -15.38 -13.34 -2.91
N LEU A 139 -14.58 -12.76 -2.01
CA LEU A 139 -13.24 -13.22 -1.68
C LEU A 139 -13.28 -14.60 -1.00
N GLY A 140 -14.17 -14.79 -0.05
CA GLY A 140 -14.33 -16.05 0.69
C GLY A 140 -14.78 -17.22 -0.18
N VAL A 141 -15.58 -16.96 -1.23
CA VAL A 141 -16.02 -18.01 -2.17
C VAL A 141 -15.11 -18.11 -3.41
N GLY A 142 -14.05 -17.30 -3.49
CA GLY A 142 -13.05 -17.40 -4.56
C GLY A 142 -13.52 -16.89 -5.93
N THR A 143 -14.53 -16.01 -5.96
CA THR A 143 -15.10 -15.46 -7.20
C THR A 143 -14.57 -14.07 -7.55
N LEU A 144 -13.68 -13.50 -6.75
CA LEU A 144 -13.17 -12.14 -6.92
C LEU A 144 -12.13 -12.07 -8.04
N VAL A 145 -12.29 -11.09 -8.92
CA VAL A 145 -11.35 -10.73 -9.98
C VAL A 145 -10.97 -9.26 -9.84
N VAL A 146 -9.69 -8.96 -10.00
CA VAL A 146 -9.15 -7.60 -9.93
C VAL A 146 -8.86 -7.10 -11.35
N THR A 147 -9.38 -5.93 -11.70
CA THR A 147 -9.08 -5.22 -12.95
C THR A 147 -8.48 -3.85 -12.65
N VAL A 148 -7.54 -3.41 -13.48
CA VAL A 148 -6.94 -2.07 -13.38
C VAL A 148 -7.74 -1.11 -14.25
N ILE A 149 -8.10 0.04 -13.68
CA ILE A 149 -8.79 1.11 -14.39
C ILE A 149 -7.72 2.14 -14.78
N GLY A 150 -7.67 2.47 -16.07
CA GLY A 150 -6.78 3.49 -16.62
C GLY A 150 -7.41 4.88 -16.65
#